data_f2ab32a9d2e6bfc7a82ae2e35bdd09ab
#
_entry.id   f2ab32a9d2e6bfc7a82ae2e35bdd09ab
#
_cell.length_a   1.000
_cell.length_b   1.000
_cell.length_c   1.000
_cell.angle_alpha   90.00
_cell.angle_beta   90.00
_cell.angle_gamma   90.00
#
_symmetry.space_group_name_H-M   'P 1'
#
loop_
_entity.id
_entity.type
_entity.pdbx_description
1 polymer ?
#
loop_
_entity_poly.entity_id
_entity_poly.type
_entity_poly.pdbx_seq_one_letter_code
_entity_poly.pdbx_strand_id
1 'polypeptide(L)'
;MFLLLLLFKNMKSQATNVDNYLQELQDDRREAISNIRTSILNNLPKGFEEVISYGMIGYVVPHSIYPNGYHCDKKLPLPFINIGNQKNFISLHHLGLYFDENLVNWFASEYENHSKTKLDMGKGCVRFKKINDIPLDLIGQLVSKISVENYIETYEKNLKR
;
A
#
# COMPACT_ATOMS: atom_id res chain seq x y z
N MET A 1 -8.68 -10.74 -6.81
CA MET A 1 -7.65 -9.97 -7.50
C MET A 1 -8.17 -9.02 -8.56
N PHE A 2 -9.24 -9.35 -9.27
CA PHE A 2 -9.99 -8.42 -10.13
C PHE A 2 -10.53 -7.19 -9.35
N LEU A 3 -10.77 -7.33 -8.06
CA LEU A 3 -11.29 -6.27 -7.20
C LEU A 3 -10.30 -5.11 -6.99
N LEU A 4 -8.99 -5.38 -7.03
CA LEU A 4 -7.97 -4.33 -6.91
C LEU A 4 -8.02 -3.37 -8.11
N LEU A 5 -8.18 -3.90 -9.32
CA LEU A 5 -8.31 -3.13 -10.56
C LEU A 5 -9.59 -2.27 -10.59
N LEU A 6 -10.70 -2.75 -10.00
CA LEU A 6 -11.97 -2.00 -9.93
C LEU A 6 -11.92 -0.84 -8.92
N LEU A 7 -11.18 -0.99 -7.81
CA LEU A 7 -10.99 0.07 -6.82
C LEU A 7 -10.19 1.25 -7.37
N PHE A 8 -9.33 1.03 -8.37
CA PHE A 8 -8.46 2.05 -8.96
C PHE A 8 -9.12 2.86 -10.07
N LYS A 9 -10.29 2.45 -10.57
CA LYS A 9 -10.95 3.05 -11.75
C LYS A 9 -11.43 4.50 -11.55
N ASN A 10 -11.52 4.99 -10.31
CA ASN A 10 -11.98 6.34 -9.98
C ASN A 10 -10.89 7.30 -9.49
N MET A 11 -9.63 6.90 -9.49
CA MET A 11 -8.51 7.73 -9.05
C MET A 11 -7.82 8.31 -10.28
N LYS A 12 -8.16 9.56 -10.58
CA LYS A 12 -7.80 10.23 -11.85
C LYS A 12 -6.64 11.21 -11.72
N SER A 13 -5.60 10.92 -10.92
CA SER A 13 -4.40 11.75 -11.00
C SER A 13 -3.68 11.48 -12.31
N GLN A 14 -3.25 12.57 -12.98
CA GLN A 14 -2.39 12.54 -14.16
C GLN A 14 -0.92 12.77 -13.78
N ALA A 15 -0.61 12.82 -12.49
CA ALA A 15 0.74 13.03 -11.99
C ALA A 15 1.68 11.92 -12.48
N THR A 16 2.86 12.33 -12.94
CA THR A 16 3.92 11.42 -13.43
C THR A 16 4.96 11.12 -12.38
N ASN A 17 4.97 11.88 -11.26
CA ASN A 17 5.86 11.67 -10.13
C ASN A 17 5.12 12.00 -8.81
N VAL A 18 5.73 11.57 -7.70
CA VAL A 18 5.12 11.69 -6.36
C VAL A 18 4.96 13.14 -5.92
N ASP A 19 5.91 14.01 -6.24
CA ASP A 19 5.84 15.41 -5.82
C ASP A 19 4.68 16.13 -6.51
N ASN A 20 4.47 15.90 -7.79
CA ASN A 20 3.33 16.44 -8.53
C ASN A 20 2.01 15.86 -7.98
N TYR A 21 1.97 14.58 -7.67
CA TYR A 21 0.79 13.96 -7.05
C TYR A 21 0.43 14.64 -5.73
N LEU A 22 1.41 14.86 -4.85
CA LEU A 22 1.17 15.51 -3.57
C LEU A 22 0.68 16.95 -3.73
N GLN A 23 1.17 17.70 -4.74
CA GLN A 23 0.72 19.08 -5.02
C GLN A 23 -0.73 19.16 -5.47
N GLU A 24 -1.29 18.11 -6.09
CA GLU A 24 -2.69 18.07 -6.50
C GLU A 24 -3.66 17.87 -5.32
N LEU A 25 -3.16 17.46 -4.15
CA LEU A 25 -3.99 17.15 -2.99
C LEU A 25 -4.35 18.39 -2.19
N GLN A 26 -5.53 18.37 -1.54
CA GLN A 26 -5.88 19.33 -0.50
C GLN A 26 -4.91 19.25 0.68
N ASP A 27 -4.71 20.33 1.40
CA ASP A 27 -3.63 20.45 2.40
C ASP A 27 -3.69 19.38 3.50
N ASP A 28 -4.86 19.13 4.07
CA ASP A 28 -5.07 18.08 5.10
C ASP A 28 -4.77 16.69 4.57
N ARG A 29 -5.17 16.39 3.33
CA ARG A 29 -4.90 15.12 2.65
C ARG A 29 -3.43 14.98 2.28
N ARG A 30 -2.82 16.06 1.82
CA ARG A 30 -1.38 16.10 1.49
C ARG A 30 -0.56 15.79 2.73
N GLU A 31 -0.86 16.43 3.86
CA GLU A 31 -0.16 16.19 5.12
C GLU A 31 -0.29 14.73 5.57
N ALA A 32 -1.53 14.20 5.63
CA ALA A 32 -1.79 12.83 6.05
C ALA A 32 -1.09 11.80 5.15
N ILE A 33 -1.18 11.96 3.83
CA ILE A 33 -0.54 11.05 2.86
C ILE A 33 0.99 11.18 2.92
N SER A 34 1.53 12.39 3.10
CA SER A 34 2.97 12.59 3.29
C SER A 34 3.48 11.91 4.55
N ASN A 35 2.73 11.93 5.63
CA ASN A 35 3.08 11.24 6.86
C ASN A 35 3.08 9.71 6.69
N ILE A 36 2.08 9.16 6.00
CA ILE A 36 2.06 7.73 5.65
C ILE A 36 3.26 7.38 4.76
N ARG A 37 3.53 8.18 3.73
CA ARG A 37 4.69 8.01 2.84
C ARG A 37 6.00 7.99 3.63
N THR A 38 6.18 8.94 4.53
CA THR A 38 7.39 9.02 5.38
C THR A 38 7.54 7.77 6.23
N SER A 39 6.47 7.31 6.88
CA SER A 39 6.48 6.08 7.66
C SER A 39 6.87 4.86 6.81
N ILE A 40 6.32 4.76 5.59
CA ILE A 40 6.67 3.67 4.67
C ILE A 40 8.14 3.76 4.26
N LEU A 41 8.60 4.90 3.76
CA LEU A 41 9.97 5.06 3.26
C LEU A 41 11.04 4.79 4.34
N ASN A 42 10.76 5.17 5.60
CA ASN A 42 11.66 4.93 6.71
C ASN A 42 11.78 3.45 7.10
N ASN A 43 10.83 2.62 6.69
CA ASN A 43 10.73 1.21 7.08
C ASN A 43 10.70 0.25 5.89
N LEU A 44 10.72 0.77 4.66
CA LEU A 44 10.63 -0.03 3.44
C LEU A 44 11.88 -0.90 3.27
N PRO A 45 11.75 -2.24 3.20
CA PRO A 45 12.89 -3.10 2.99
C PRO A 45 13.57 -2.82 1.64
N LYS A 46 14.87 -3.07 1.59
CA LYS A 46 15.68 -2.87 0.39
C LYS A 46 15.13 -3.70 -0.78
N GLY A 47 15.09 -3.09 -1.95
CA GLY A 47 14.67 -3.73 -3.20
C GLY A 47 13.27 -3.33 -3.66
N PHE A 48 12.42 -2.76 -2.78
CA PHE A 48 11.20 -2.08 -3.22
C PHE A 48 11.51 -0.66 -3.71
N GLU A 49 10.74 -0.18 -4.67
CA GLU A 49 10.85 1.17 -5.23
C GLU A 49 9.53 1.92 -5.14
N GLU A 50 9.61 3.24 -4.88
CA GLU A 50 8.46 4.14 -4.90
C GLU A 50 8.18 4.60 -6.33
N VAL A 51 6.91 4.52 -6.75
CA VAL A 51 6.46 4.92 -8.10
C VAL A 51 5.08 5.58 -8.02
N ILE A 52 4.65 6.21 -9.11
CA ILE A 52 3.22 6.45 -9.35
C ILE A 52 2.65 5.21 -10.03
N SER A 53 1.65 4.61 -9.41
CA SER A 53 0.97 3.39 -9.85
C SER A 53 -0.53 3.57 -9.76
N TYR A 54 -1.24 3.40 -10.86
CA TYR A 54 -2.70 3.58 -10.94
C TYR A 54 -3.18 4.98 -10.45
N GLY A 55 -2.40 6.03 -10.67
CA GLY A 55 -2.72 7.38 -10.20
C GLY A 55 -2.57 7.59 -8.69
N MET A 56 -1.78 6.77 -8.04
CA MET A 56 -1.48 6.80 -6.60
C MET A 56 0.02 6.67 -6.34
N ILE A 57 0.44 7.01 -5.12
CA ILE A 57 1.76 6.58 -4.64
C ILE A 57 1.73 5.07 -4.43
N GLY A 58 2.65 4.38 -5.08
CA GLY A 58 2.81 2.94 -4.98
C GLY A 58 4.24 2.54 -4.65
N TYR A 59 4.39 1.35 -4.08
CA TYR A 59 5.66 0.70 -3.81
C TYR A 59 5.64 -0.65 -4.49
N VAL A 60 6.67 -0.95 -5.24
CA VAL A 60 6.69 -2.08 -6.18
C VAL A 60 8.00 -2.86 -6.07
N VAL A 61 7.98 -4.12 -6.51
CA VAL A 61 9.20 -4.84 -6.86
C VAL A 61 9.50 -4.54 -8.34
N PRO A 62 10.63 -3.88 -8.65
CA PRO A 62 10.95 -3.49 -10.02
C PRO A 62 11.26 -4.71 -10.90
N HIS A 63 11.14 -4.55 -12.23
CA HIS A 63 11.45 -5.60 -13.19
C HIS A 63 12.90 -6.07 -13.14
N SER A 64 13.82 -5.23 -12.65
CA SER A 64 15.22 -5.61 -12.43
C SER A 64 15.39 -6.72 -11.39
N ILE A 65 14.44 -6.85 -10.45
CA ILE A 65 14.41 -7.90 -9.41
C ILE A 65 13.41 -8.99 -9.78
N TYR A 66 12.25 -8.63 -10.31
CA TYR A 66 11.20 -9.57 -10.70
C TYR A 66 10.77 -9.34 -12.17
N PRO A 67 11.49 -9.92 -13.14
CA PRO A 67 11.28 -9.67 -14.58
C PRO A 67 9.89 -10.05 -15.08
N ASN A 68 9.21 -10.99 -14.43
CA ASN A 68 7.87 -11.42 -14.83
C ASN A 68 6.80 -10.34 -14.63
N GLY A 69 7.06 -9.34 -13.78
CA GLY A 69 6.13 -8.25 -13.50
C GLY A 69 4.82 -8.70 -12.89
N TYR A 70 3.80 -7.87 -12.99
CA TYR A 70 2.48 -8.17 -12.43
C TYR A 70 1.71 -9.14 -13.34
N HIS A 71 1.14 -10.21 -12.78
CA HIS A 71 0.47 -11.25 -13.59
C HIS A 71 -0.74 -10.73 -14.39
N CYS A 72 -1.41 -9.66 -13.93
CA CYS A 72 -2.53 -9.04 -14.65
C CYS A 72 -2.05 -8.18 -15.84
N ASP A 73 -0.87 -7.59 -15.74
CA ASP A 73 -0.22 -6.84 -16.81
C ASP A 73 1.30 -6.88 -16.61
N LYS A 74 1.97 -7.73 -17.37
CA LYS A 74 3.43 -7.96 -17.27
C LYS A 74 4.28 -6.72 -17.58
N LYS A 75 3.72 -5.69 -18.19
CA LYS A 75 4.40 -4.39 -18.42
C LYS A 75 4.54 -3.59 -17.14
N LEU A 76 3.73 -3.88 -16.13
CA LEU A 76 3.78 -3.24 -14.83
C LEU A 76 4.71 -4.01 -13.89
N PRO A 77 5.48 -3.31 -13.03
CA PRO A 77 6.23 -3.94 -11.96
C PRO A 77 5.27 -4.59 -10.97
N LEU A 78 5.77 -5.52 -10.16
CA LEU A 78 4.97 -6.22 -9.18
C LEU A 78 4.52 -5.28 -8.04
N PRO A 79 3.22 -4.98 -7.89
CA PRO A 79 2.76 -4.07 -6.84
C PRO A 79 2.89 -4.71 -5.45
N PHE A 80 3.23 -3.90 -4.46
CA PHE A 80 3.32 -4.30 -3.05
C PHE A 80 2.38 -3.48 -2.18
N ILE A 81 2.52 -2.15 -2.17
CA ILE A 81 1.70 -1.22 -1.39
C ILE A 81 1.23 -0.08 -2.28
N ASN A 82 0.01 0.41 -2.06
CA ASN A 82 -0.48 1.66 -2.64
C ASN A 82 -1.18 2.51 -1.58
N ILE A 83 -1.02 3.83 -1.66
CA ILE A 83 -1.73 4.80 -0.82
C ILE A 83 -2.83 5.43 -1.66
N GLY A 84 -4.09 5.18 -1.29
CA GLY A 84 -5.25 5.71 -2.00
C GLY A 84 -5.85 6.93 -1.31
N ASN A 85 -6.16 7.98 -2.10
CA ASN A 85 -6.91 9.15 -1.63
C ASN A 85 -8.36 9.04 -2.10
N GLN A 86 -9.23 8.53 -1.25
CA GLN A 86 -10.66 8.38 -1.54
C GLN A 86 -11.46 9.55 -0.97
N LYS A 87 -12.69 9.76 -1.48
CA LYS A 87 -13.56 10.87 -1.04
C LYS A 87 -13.73 10.91 0.48
N ASN A 88 -13.97 9.77 1.12
CA ASN A 88 -14.35 9.68 2.54
C ASN A 88 -13.26 9.09 3.44
N PHE A 89 -12.15 8.63 2.89
CA PHE A 89 -11.06 7.99 3.64
C PHE A 89 -9.75 7.99 2.84
N ILE A 90 -8.65 7.81 3.54
CA ILE A 90 -7.38 7.40 2.95
C ILE A 90 -7.28 5.88 3.08
N SER A 91 -6.78 5.19 2.07
CA SER A 91 -6.61 3.75 2.10
C SER A 91 -5.15 3.34 1.95
N LEU A 92 -4.77 2.29 2.65
CA LEU A 92 -3.52 1.57 2.47
C LEU A 92 -3.85 0.20 1.88
N HIS A 93 -3.48 -0.03 0.63
CA HIS A 93 -3.57 -1.32 -0.01
C HIS A 93 -2.24 -2.04 0.17
N HIS A 94 -2.24 -3.17 0.85
CA HIS A 94 -1.03 -3.92 1.18
C HIS A 94 -1.19 -5.39 0.77
N LEU A 95 -0.52 -5.79 -0.32
CA LEU A 95 -0.69 -7.14 -0.87
C LEU A 95 -0.15 -8.25 0.06
N GLY A 96 0.81 -7.94 0.93
CA GLY A 96 1.21 -8.88 1.98
C GLY A 96 0.07 -9.24 2.94
N LEU A 97 -0.75 -8.25 3.33
CA LEU A 97 -1.97 -8.52 4.11
C LEU A 97 -3.01 -9.32 3.32
N TYR A 98 -3.04 -9.16 2.01
CA TYR A 98 -3.97 -9.92 1.16
C TYR A 98 -3.63 -11.41 1.13
N PHE A 99 -2.36 -11.77 1.20
CA PHE A 99 -1.88 -13.13 1.01
C PHE A 99 -1.56 -13.88 2.31
N ASP A 100 -1.38 -13.18 3.44
CA ASP A 100 -0.91 -13.76 4.70
C ASP A 100 -1.89 -13.47 5.85
N GLU A 101 -2.67 -14.49 6.22
CA GLU A 101 -3.64 -14.43 7.32
C GLU A 101 -2.97 -14.20 8.69
N ASN A 102 -1.77 -14.72 8.91
CA ASN A 102 -1.03 -14.49 10.16
C ASN A 102 -0.65 -13.02 10.30
N LEU A 103 -0.24 -12.38 9.19
CA LEU A 103 0.06 -10.97 9.15
C LEU A 103 -1.20 -10.12 9.42
N VAL A 104 -2.34 -10.52 8.86
CA VAL A 104 -3.65 -9.88 9.14
C VAL A 104 -3.99 -9.96 10.62
N ASN A 105 -3.89 -11.14 11.23
CA ASN A 105 -4.21 -11.35 12.65
C ASN A 105 -3.28 -10.53 13.55
N TRP A 106 -1.98 -10.50 13.26
CA TRP A 106 -1.03 -9.65 13.97
C TRP A 106 -1.40 -8.18 13.85
N PHE A 107 -1.64 -7.69 12.62
CA PHE A 107 -1.97 -6.29 12.39
C PHE A 107 -3.27 -5.89 13.10
N ALA A 108 -4.28 -6.73 13.06
CA ALA A 108 -5.55 -6.47 13.73
C ALA A 108 -5.40 -6.41 15.26
N SER A 109 -4.60 -7.29 15.85
CA SER A 109 -4.34 -7.31 17.29
C SER A 109 -3.56 -6.08 17.77
N GLU A 110 -2.61 -5.61 16.96
CA GLU A 110 -1.81 -4.42 17.30
C GLU A 110 -2.56 -3.11 17.04
N TYR A 111 -3.56 -3.11 16.17
CA TYR A 111 -4.24 -1.87 15.75
C TYR A 111 -4.86 -1.11 16.93
N GLU A 112 -5.47 -1.81 17.88
CA GLU A 112 -6.10 -1.22 19.07
C GLU A 112 -5.11 -0.51 19.99
N ASN A 113 -3.83 -0.90 19.96
CA ASN A 113 -2.76 -0.27 20.72
C ASN A 113 -2.25 1.04 20.08
N HIS A 114 -2.56 1.27 18.80
CA HIS A 114 -1.99 2.37 18.00
C HIS A 114 -3.02 3.36 17.47
N SER A 115 -4.32 3.06 17.55
CA SER A 115 -5.41 3.92 17.07
C SER A 115 -6.58 3.89 18.04
N LYS A 116 -7.23 5.05 18.17
CA LYS A 116 -8.50 5.19 18.93
C LYS A 116 -9.73 4.79 18.09
N THR A 117 -9.55 4.73 16.78
CA THR A 117 -10.59 4.30 15.83
C THR A 117 -10.56 2.80 15.64
N LYS A 118 -11.74 2.19 15.52
CA LYS A 118 -11.86 0.77 15.18
C LYS A 118 -11.25 0.50 13.80
N LEU A 119 -10.54 -0.62 13.68
CA LEU A 119 -9.99 -1.08 12.41
C LEU A 119 -11.11 -1.28 11.37
N ASP A 120 -10.96 -0.62 10.23
CA ASP A 120 -11.79 -0.80 9.03
C ASP A 120 -10.91 -1.41 7.93
N MET A 121 -11.02 -2.71 7.73
CA MET A 121 -10.18 -3.46 6.80
C MET A 121 -11.01 -4.46 6.00
N GLY A 122 -10.75 -4.50 4.70
CA GLY A 122 -11.12 -5.59 3.79
C GLY A 122 -9.91 -6.45 3.44
N LYS A 123 -9.98 -7.23 2.37
CA LYS A 123 -8.85 -8.05 1.89
C LYS A 123 -7.68 -7.17 1.42
N GLY A 124 -6.69 -6.99 2.28
CA GLY A 124 -5.49 -6.21 1.99
C GLY A 124 -5.70 -4.70 1.88
N CYS A 125 -6.88 -4.18 2.24
CA CYS A 125 -7.19 -2.75 2.19
C CYS A 125 -7.58 -2.24 3.57
N VAL A 126 -6.75 -1.37 4.14
CA VAL A 126 -7.03 -0.67 5.40
C VAL A 126 -7.56 0.73 5.08
N ARG A 127 -8.68 1.14 5.70
CA ARG A 127 -9.32 2.43 5.47
C ARG A 127 -9.23 3.31 6.71
N PHE A 128 -8.72 4.53 6.52
CA PHE A 128 -8.58 5.54 7.56
C PHE A 128 -9.60 6.67 7.32
N LYS A 129 -10.73 6.62 8.02
CA LYS A 129 -11.78 7.64 7.94
C LYS A 129 -11.41 8.90 8.74
N LYS A 130 -10.63 8.74 9.81
CA LYS A 130 -10.11 9.84 10.62
C LYS A 130 -8.63 10.05 10.33
N ILE A 131 -8.32 11.02 9.49
CA ILE A 131 -6.94 11.31 9.04
C ILE A 131 -6.00 11.75 10.17
N ASN A 132 -6.56 12.23 11.29
CA ASN A 132 -5.80 12.61 12.48
C ASN A 132 -5.50 11.44 13.44
N ASP A 133 -5.96 10.24 13.11
CA ASP A 133 -5.77 9.03 13.93
C ASP A 133 -5.24 7.85 13.09
N ILE A 134 -4.35 8.15 12.16
CA ILE A 134 -3.67 7.12 11.36
C ILE A 134 -2.52 6.54 12.16
N PRO A 135 -2.44 5.23 12.35
CA PRO A 135 -1.41 4.59 13.17
C PRO A 135 -0.07 4.48 12.42
N LEU A 136 0.65 5.60 12.28
CA LEU A 136 1.87 5.71 11.47
C LEU A 136 2.97 4.73 11.90
N ASP A 137 3.17 4.56 13.22
CA ASP A 137 4.17 3.62 13.74
C ASP A 137 3.83 2.17 13.40
N LEU A 138 2.54 1.80 13.48
CA LEU A 138 2.09 0.46 13.11
C LEU A 138 2.22 0.21 11.61
N ILE A 139 1.96 1.23 10.78
CA ILE A 139 2.20 1.15 9.32
C ILE A 139 3.68 0.87 9.06
N GLY A 140 4.60 1.58 9.72
CA GLY A 140 6.03 1.35 9.60
C GLY A 140 6.43 -0.08 10.00
N GLN A 141 5.92 -0.57 11.13
CA GLN A 141 6.13 -1.94 11.57
C GLN A 141 5.61 -2.98 10.56
N LEU A 142 4.41 -2.77 10.01
CA LEU A 142 3.82 -3.63 9.01
C LEU A 142 4.71 -3.72 7.76
N VAL A 143 5.14 -2.58 7.24
CA VAL A 143 5.97 -2.48 6.04
C VAL A 143 7.30 -3.21 6.20
N SER A 144 7.92 -3.14 7.38
CA SER A 144 9.22 -3.77 7.66
C SER A 144 9.17 -5.31 7.77
N LYS A 145 7.98 -5.91 7.89
CA LYS A 145 7.85 -7.36 8.17
C LYS A 145 8.11 -8.28 6.98
N ILE A 146 8.08 -7.76 5.76
CA ILE A 146 8.17 -8.59 4.56
C ILE A 146 9.34 -8.12 3.70
N SER A 147 10.36 -8.95 3.52
CA SER A 147 11.43 -8.69 2.54
C SER A 147 10.93 -8.87 1.11
N VAL A 148 11.67 -8.35 0.14
CA VAL A 148 11.33 -8.52 -1.28
C VAL A 148 11.28 -9.98 -1.67
N GLU A 149 12.23 -10.78 -1.19
CA GLU A 149 12.33 -12.21 -1.47
C GLU A 149 11.11 -12.98 -0.93
N ASN A 150 10.77 -12.74 0.34
CA ASN A 150 9.61 -13.37 0.97
C ASN A 150 8.30 -12.93 0.31
N TYR A 151 8.21 -11.68 -0.13
CA TYR A 151 7.05 -11.19 -0.85
C TYR A 151 6.88 -11.89 -2.20
N ILE A 152 7.94 -12.00 -3.00
CA ILE A 152 7.92 -12.69 -4.29
C ILE A 152 7.51 -14.16 -4.10
N GLU A 153 8.11 -14.87 -3.13
CA GLU A 153 7.78 -16.26 -2.83
C GLU A 153 6.30 -16.43 -2.48
N THR A 154 5.77 -15.57 -1.60
CA THR A 154 4.37 -15.59 -1.20
C THR A 154 3.45 -15.30 -2.37
N TYR A 155 3.79 -14.31 -3.19
CA TYR A 155 3.06 -13.96 -4.39
C TYR A 155 2.97 -15.12 -5.38
N GLU A 156 4.11 -15.75 -5.71
CA GLU A 156 4.16 -16.88 -6.64
C GLU A 156 3.38 -18.10 -6.13
N LYS A 157 3.46 -18.41 -4.83
CA LYS A 157 2.66 -19.47 -4.21
C LYS A 157 1.16 -19.25 -4.39
N ASN A 158 0.70 -17.99 -4.33
CA ASN A 158 -0.70 -17.64 -4.49
C ASN A 158 -1.16 -17.63 -5.95
N LEU A 159 -0.26 -17.43 -6.92
CA LEU A 159 -0.58 -17.56 -8.34
C LEU A 159 -0.81 -19.02 -8.78
N LYS A 160 -0.24 -19.98 -8.08
CA LYS A 160 -0.34 -21.42 -8.41
C LYS A 160 -1.58 -22.10 -7.82
N ARG A 161 -2.39 -21.36 -7.05
CA ARG A 161 -3.66 -21.81 -6.48
C ARG A 161 -4.83 -21.36 -7.36
#